data_dd89f9a060a802a1ed7a208b44336479
#
_entry.id   dd89f9a060a802a1ed7a208b44336479
#
_cell.length_a   1.000
_cell.length_b   1.000
_cell.length_c   1.000
_cell.angle_alpha   90.00
_cell.angle_beta   90.00
_cell.angle_gamma   90.00
#
_symmetry.space_group_name_H-M   'P 1'
#
loop_
_entity.id
_entity.type
_entity.pdbx_description
1 polymer ?
#
loop_
_entity_poly.entity_id
_entity_poly.type
_entity_poly.pdbx_seq_one_letter_code
_entity_poly.pdbx_strand_id
1 'polypeptide(L)'
;MKNQLLPELGKKTYIMGIINLTPDSFSGDGLLRERDYIRTALLQAEHFIQDGCDILDLGAESTRPGATPISTEDELNRLLPVVRSLREEMPNVVLSIDTYKAETARACLEEGADIINDIWGFRYDPDMAGTVAIANATAILMHNRTQGAQAVNSELGGRYEGVKYDDIVTEVRDWLAEAVDLAVEAGVRPDKIILDPGIGFGKTIEQNLFLLKHIDMLRDLGFPILLGVSRKGFIGHTLNLPQGERLEGSLAANAWGVLHGADILRVHDVKETVRLARMLDAIRFSELP
;
A
#
# COMPACT_ATOMS: atom_id res chain seq x y z
N MET A 1 11.45 1.83 -19.20
CA MET A 1 12.71 2.01 -18.39
C MET A 1 12.64 1.05 -17.22
N LYS A 2 13.75 0.44 -16.77
CA LYS A 2 13.72 -0.52 -15.64
C LYS A 2 13.78 0.28 -14.34
N ASN A 3 12.82 0.03 -13.44
CA ASN A 3 12.89 0.53 -12.07
C ASN A 3 14.12 -0.12 -11.38
N GLN A 4 15.08 0.70 -10.93
CA GLN A 4 16.32 0.19 -10.34
C GLN A 4 16.09 -0.44 -8.97
N LEU A 5 15.06 0.03 -8.24
CA LEU A 5 14.70 -0.47 -6.91
C LEU A 5 14.00 -1.83 -6.99
N LEU A 6 13.19 -2.04 -8.04
CA LEU A 6 12.42 -3.26 -8.28
C LEU A 6 12.79 -3.83 -9.67
N PRO A 7 13.99 -4.40 -9.86
CA PRO A 7 14.54 -4.72 -11.19
C PRO A 7 13.81 -5.85 -11.91
N GLU A 8 13.04 -6.66 -11.20
CA GLU A 8 12.31 -7.81 -11.75
C GLU A 8 10.81 -7.55 -11.96
N LEU A 9 10.38 -6.27 -11.95
CA LEU A 9 8.99 -5.92 -12.31
C LEU A 9 8.62 -6.55 -13.65
N GLY A 10 7.44 -7.17 -13.70
CA GLY A 10 6.93 -7.94 -14.84
C GLY A 10 7.51 -9.36 -14.99
N LYS A 11 8.48 -9.77 -14.14
CA LYS A 11 9.08 -11.11 -14.12
C LYS A 11 8.75 -11.89 -12.88
N LYS A 12 8.44 -11.21 -11.78
CA LYS A 12 7.91 -11.79 -10.55
C LYS A 12 6.90 -10.84 -9.92
N THR A 13 6.08 -11.37 -9.03
CA THR A 13 5.18 -10.59 -8.17
C THR A 13 5.93 -10.18 -6.91
N TYR A 14 6.00 -8.87 -6.62
CA TYR A 14 6.61 -8.33 -5.41
C TYR A 14 5.64 -8.35 -4.23
N ILE A 15 6.17 -8.60 -3.04
CA ILE A 15 5.39 -8.62 -1.79
C ILE A 15 5.82 -7.46 -0.90
N MET A 16 4.85 -6.61 -0.58
CA MET A 16 4.98 -5.47 0.33
C MET A 16 4.28 -5.78 1.64
N GLY A 17 5.04 -5.97 2.71
CA GLY A 17 4.53 -6.29 4.04
C GLY A 17 4.17 -5.03 4.83
N ILE A 18 2.97 -4.99 5.40
CA ILE A 18 2.45 -3.85 6.16
C ILE A 18 2.93 -3.93 7.60
N ILE A 19 3.62 -2.88 8.07
CA ILE A 19 4.00 -2.69 9.47
C ILE A 19 3.29 -1.45 10.00
N ASN A 20 2.23 -1.66 10.79
CA ASN A 20 1.47 -0.57 11.40
C ASN A 20 2.09 -0.14 12.74
N LEU A 21 2.52 1.11 12.83
CA LEU A 21 3.08 1.74 14.04
C LEU A 21 2.00 2.52 14.80
N THR A 22 0.77 1.99 14.83
CA THR A 22 -0.34 2.59 15.57
C THR A 22 -0.43 2.02 16.97
N PRO A 23 -0.89 2.79 17.99
CA PRO A 23 -1.02 2.32 19.37
C PRO A 23 -1.81 1.01 19.50
N ASP A 24 -2.87 0.85 18.69
CA ASP A 24 -3.72 -0.35 18.70
C ASP A 24 -3.02 -1.60 18.18
N SER A 25 -1.98 -1.43 17.35
CA SER A 25 -1.23 -2.54 16.76
C SER A 25 -0.25 -3.18 17.74
N PHE A 26 0.11 -2.43 18.80
CA PHE A 26 1.10 -2.85 19.81
C PHE A 26 0.53 -2.89 21.23
N SER A 27 -0.76 -2.60 21.44
CA SER A 27 -1.39 -2.57 22.76
C SER A 27 -1.84 -3.97 23.22
N GLY A 28 -0.92 -4.69 23.87
CA GLY A 28 -1.29 -5.45 25.06
C GLY A 28 -1.04 -4.53 26.25
N ASP A 29 -2.07 -4.03 26.92
CA ASP A 29 -2.04 -3.38 28.23
C ASP A 29 -1.44 -1.96 28.40
N GLY A 30 -1.38 -1.11 27.37
CA GLY A 30 -1.19 0.35 27.55
C GLY A 30 0.13 0.83 28.18
N LEU A 31 1.11 -0.04 28.37
CA LEU A 31 2.38 0.22 29.08
C LEU A 31 3.63 -0.08 28.22
N LEU A 32 3.51 -0.23 26.91
CA LEU A 32 4.69 -0.43 26.08
C LEU A 32 5.53 0.85 26.05
N ARG A 33 6.71 0.77 26.66
CA ARG A 33 7.72 1.83 26.63
C ARG A 33 8.13 2.06 25.17
N GLU A 34 8.56 3.28 24.86
CA GLU A 34 9.00 3.69 23.52
C GLU A 34 9.97 2.68 22.84
N ARG A 35 10.84 2.03 23.60
CA ARG A 35 11.75 0.99 23.12
C ARG A 35 11.07 -0.33 22.73
N ASP A 36 9.89 -0.63 23.25
CA ASP A 36 9.23 -1.91 23.02
C ASP A 36 8.53 -1.97 21.68
N TYR A 37 7.92 -0.83 21.21
CA TYR A 37 7.29 -0.82 19.87
C TYR A 37 8.33 -0.86 18.76
N ILE A 38 9.48 -0.17 18.90
CA ILE A 38 10.58 -0.24 17.91
C ILE A 38 11.04 -1.68 17.79
N ARG A 39 11.34 -2.34 18.91
CA ARG A 39 11.76 -3.76 18.91
C ARG A 39 10.71 -4.67 18.28
N THR A 40 9.43 -4.45 18.56
CA THR A 40 8.34 -5.25 17.95
C THR A 40 8.29 -5.03 16.44
N ALA A 41 8.43 -3.79 15.97
CA ALA A 41 8.48 -3.49 14.54
C ALA A 41 9.69 -4.14 13.85
N LEU A 42 10.88 -4.12 14.48
CA LEU A 42 12.08 -4.79 13.98
C LEU A 42 11.89 -6.31 13.88
N LEU A 43 11.35 -6.95 14.93
CA LEU A 43 11.07 -8.39 14.92
C LEU A 43 10.04 -8.76 13.83
N GLN A 44 9.02 -7.92 13.63
CA GLN A 44 8.05 -8.13 12.53
C GLN A 44 8.72 -7.98 11.17
N ALA A 45 9.59 -6.99 11.00
CA ALA A 45 10.37 -6.79 9.79
C ALA A 45 11.26 -8.00 9.48
N GLU A 46 12.01 -8.50 10.49
CA GLU A 46 12.82 -9.72 10.35
C GLU A 46 11.98 -10.92 9.89
N HIS A 47 10.84 -11.18 10.53
CA HIS A 47 9.94 -12.25 10.12
C HIS A 47 9.46 -12.09 8.68
N PHE A 48 9.07 -10.87 8.29
CA PHE A 48 8.63 -10.62 6.92
C PHE A 48 9.73 -10.87 5.89
N ILE A 49 10.96 -10.43 6.17
CA ILE A 49 12.11 -10.68 5.28
C ILE A 49 12.42 -12.19 5.21
N GLN A 50 12.43 -12.91 6.35
CA GLN A 50 12.61 -14.37 6.38
C GLN A 50 11.53 -15.12 5.60
N ASP A 51 10.30 -14.66 5.62
CA ASP A 51 9.19 -15.22 4.85
C ASP A 51 9.24 -14.84 3.35
N GLY A 52 10.13 -13.92 2.95
CA GLY A 52 10.38 -13.55 1.56
C GLY A 52 9.68 -12.27 1.11
N CYS A 53 9.41 -11.34 2.03
CA CYS A 53 8.95 -9.99 1.74
C CYS A 53 10.02 -9.22 0.96
N ASP A 54 9.60 -8.41 -0.02
CA ASP A 54 10.49 -7.59 -0.82
C ASP A 54 10.55 -6.13 -0.34
N ILE A 55 9.45 -5.61 0.21
CA ILE A 55 9.27 -4.22 0.61
C ILE A 55 8.60 -4.19 1.97
N LEU A 56 9.12 -3.40 2.91
CA LEU A 56 8.45 -3.11 4.18
C LEU A 56 7.74 -1.76 4.05
N ASP A 57 6.44 -1.72 4.35
CA ASP A 57 5.63 -0.50 4.28
C ASP A 57 5.21 -0.06 5.67
N LEU A 58 5.79 1.05 6.13
CA LEU A 58 5.60 1.59 7.48
C LEU A 58 4.50 2.64 7.48
N GLY A 59 3.46 2.44 8.28
CA GLY A 59 2.38 3.40 8.47
C GLY A 59 2.15 3.72 9.95
N ALA A 60 2.15 5.00 10.32
CA ALA A 60 1.92 5.45 11.70
C ALA A 60 0.51 6.02 11.93
N GLU A 61 -0.23 6.28 10.86
CA GLU A 61 -1.61 6.75 10.87
C GLU A 61 -2.56 5.66 10.37
N SER A 62 -3.71 5.51 11.04
CA SER A 62 -4.75 4.59 10.55
C SER A 62 -5.54 5.24 9.42
N THR A 63 -5.58 4.60 8.26
CA THR A 63 -6.36 5.03 7.09
C THR A 63 -7.69 4.27 6.93
N ARG A 64 -8.12 3.55 7.99
CA ARG A 64 -9.41 2.81 8.01
C ARG A 64 -10.59 3.78 7.95
N PRO A 65 -11.74 3.36 7.40
CA PRO A 65 -12.95 4.18 7.39
C PRO A 65 -13.29 4.74 8.78
N GLY A 66 -13.38 6.08 8.91
CA GLY A 66 -13.71 6.74 10.17
C GLY A 66 -12.55 6.91 11.16
N ALA A 67 -11.31 6.62 10.78
CA ALA A 67 -10.14 6.91 11.61
C ALA A 67 -9.90 8.44 11.74
N THR A 68 -9.36 8.84 12.88
CA THR A 68 -9.00 10.25 13.13
C THR A 68 -7.55 10.48 12.68
N PRO A 69 -7.29 11.50 11.86
CA PRO A 69 -5.93 11.89 11.50
C PRO A 69 -5.09 12.26 12.73
N ILE A 70 -3.80 12.00 12.67
CA ILE A 70 -2.83 12.40 13.71
C ILE A 70 -2.02 13.61 13.23
N SER A 71 -1.36 14.30 14.18
CA SER A 71 -0.45 15.40 13.84
C SER A 71 0.79 14.89 13.11
N THR A 72 1.44 15.75 12.33
CA THR A 72 2.74 15.44 11.70
C THR A 72 3.80 15.09 12.75
N GLU A 73 3.81 15.81 13.87
CA GLU A 73 4.71 15.54 14.99
C GLU A 73 4.52 14.13 15.56
N ASP A 74 3.28 13.71 15.82
CA ASP A 74 2.98 12.35 16.31
C ASP A 74 3.38 11.28 15.30
N GLU A 75 3.17 11.54 14.00
CA GLU A 75 3.54 10.63 12.92
C GLU A 75 5.07 10.47 12.85
N LEU A 76 5.82 11.58 12.88
CA LEU A 76 7.27 11.59 12.87
C LEU A 76 7.85 10.88 14.11
N ASN A 77 7.30 11.15 15.30
CA ASN A 77 7.72 10.51 16.55
C ASN A 77 7.56 8.99 16.51
N ARG A 78 6.62 8.46 15.72
CA ARG A 78 6.42 7.01 15.54
C ARG A 78 7.29 6.43 14.43
N LEU A 79 7.47 7.13 13.32
CA LEU A 79 8.17 6.61 12.14
C LEU A 79 9.69 6.68 12.25
N LEU A 80 10.23 7.86 12.61
CA LEU A 80 11.67 8.09 12.50
C LEU A 80 12.52 7.12 13.32
N PRO A 81 12.18 6.79 14.60
CA PRO A 81 12.96 5.83 15.37
C PRO A 81 13.02 4.45 14.71
N VAL A 82 11.91 4.01 14.11
CA VAL A 82 11.82 2.71 13.42
C VAL A 82 12.59 2.72 12.10
N VAL A 83 12.45 3.79 11.29
CA VAL A 83 13.19 3.95 10.02
C VAL A 83 14.71 3.89 10.26
N ARG A 84 15.21 4.65 11.25
CA ARG A 84 16.64 4.66 11.63
C ARG A 84 17.12 3.26 12.04
N SER A 85 16.39 2.60 12.94
CA SER A 85 16.76 1.27 13.43
C SER A 85 16.74 0.24 12.30
N LEU A 86 15.75 0.29 11.39
CA LEU A 86 15.70 -0.59 10.21
C LEU A 86 16.88 -0.33 9.28
N ARG A 87 17.30 0.92 9.07
CA ARG A 87 18.48 1.22 8.24
C ARG A 87 19.80 0.76 8.87
N GLU A 88 19.92 0.82 10.18
CA GLU A 88 21.08 0.29 10.91
C GLU A 88 21.15 -1.23 10.84
N GLU A 89 20.04 -1.94 11.10
CA GLU A 89 20.02 -3.40 11.21
C GLU A 89 19.83 -4.11 9.85
N MET A 90 19.09 -3.49 8.92
CA MET A 90 18.72 -4.05 7.61
C MET A 90 19.00 -3.05 6.47
N PRO A 91 20.26 -2.67 6.20
CA PRO A 91 20.59 -1.56 5.30
C PRO A 91 20.11 -1.74 3.85
N ASN A 92 19.89 -2.98 3.42
CA ASN A 92 19.50 -3.30 2.03
C ASN A 92 18.01 -3.54 1.82
N VAL A 93 17.18 -3.47 2.88
CA VAL A 93 15.73 -3.66 2.74
C VAL A 93 15.11 -2.44 2.06
N VAL A 94 14.14 -2.67 1.18
CA VAL A 94 13.37 -1.58 0.57
C VAL A 94 12.33 -1.09 1.57
N LEU A 95 12.42 0.21 1.95
CA LEU A 95 11.50 0.84 2.89
C LEU A 95 10.53 1.77 2.16
N SER A 96 9.25 1.54 2.36
CA SER A 96 8.13 2.38 1.95
C SER A 96 7.52 3.06 3.18
N ILE A 97 7.11 4.31 3.03
CA ILE A 97 6.42 5.09 4.05
C ILE A 97 5.00 5.40 3.57
N ASP A 98 4.02 4.89 4.29
CA ASP A 98 2.59 5.17 4.07
C ASP A 98 2.25 6.50 4.75
N THR A 99 2.34 7.58 3.98
CA THR A 99 2.03 8.94 4.43
C THR A 99 1.58 9.83 3.26
N TYR A 100 0.72 10.78 3.57
CA TYR A 100 0.25 11.82 2.64
C TYR A 100 0.70 13.23 3.06
N LYS A 101 1.63 13.32 4.06
CA LYS A 101 2.18 14.59 4.57
C LYS A 101 3.61 14.78 4.07
N ALA A 102 3.86 15.84 3.34
CA ALA A 102 5.16 16.12 2.72
C ALA A 102 6.31 16.25 3.72
N GLU A 103 6.06 16.82 4.90
CA GLU A 103 7.05 16.95 5.96
C GLU A 103 7.47 15.57 6.51
N THR A 104 6.51 14.67 6.75
CA THR A 104 6.78 13.28 7.15
C THR A 104 7.56 12.54 6.07
N ALA A 105 7.13 12.66 4.81
CA ALA A 105 7.81 12.06 3.67
C ALA A 105 9.27 12.52 3.58
N ARG A 106 9.52 13.84 3.65
CA ARG A 106 10.86 14.43 3.58
C ARG A 106 11.76 13.88 4.68
N ALA A 107 11.31 13.92 5.94
CA ALA A 107 12.12 13.47 7.07
C ALA A 107 12.45 11.96 6.97
N CYS A 108 11.49 11.11 6.56
CA CYS A 108 11.75 9.69 6.37
C CYS A 108 12.69 9.40 5.18
N LEU A 109 12.60 10.17 4.08
CA LEU A 109 13.50 10.05 2.94
C LEU A 109 14.93 10.47 3.30
N GLU A 110 15.11 11.52 4.10
CA GLU A 110 16.40 11.93 4.66
C GLU A 110 17.05 10.85 5.53
N GLU A 111 16.24 10.06 6.23
CA GLU A 111 16.69 8.89 7.03
C GLU A 111 16.80 7.60 6.20
N GLY A 112 16.61 7.70 4.88
CA GLY A 112 16.91 6.62 3.94
C GLY A 112 15.71 5.79 3.49
N ALA A 113 14.47 6.22 3.66
CA ALA A 113 13.33 5.58 3.00
C ALA A 113 13.48 5.65 1.46
N ASP A 114 12.94 4.66 0.74
CA ASP A 114 13.09 4.50 -0.71
C ASP A 114 11.82 4.88 -1.47
N ILE A 115 10.65 4.67 -0.85
CA ILE A 115 9.33 4.80 -1.46
C ILE A 115 8.43 5.65 -0.57
N ILE A 116 7.65 6.54 -1.17
CA ILE A 116 6.50 7.18 -0.53
C ILE A 116 5.22 6.58 -1.11
N ASN A 117 4.41 6.01 -0.23
CA ASN A 117 3.10 5.44 -0.55
C ASN A 117 2.03 6.46 -0.13
N ASP A 118 1.60 7.29 -1.09
CA ASP A 118 0.63 8.35 -0.83
C ASP A 118 -0.78 7.93 -1.25
N ILE A 119 -1.63 7.70 -0.25
CA ILE A 119 -3.04 7.32 -0.45
C ILE A 119 -3.91 8.40 -1.12
N TRP A 120 -3.39 9.61 -1.36
CA TRP A 120 -4.07 10.70 -2.05
C TRP A 120 -3.44 11.04 -3.41
N GLY A 121 -2.41 10.29 -3.84
CA GLY A 121 -1.77 10.51 -5.13
C GLY A 121 -1.28 11.94 -5.34
N PHE A 122 -0.64 12.50 -4.32
CA PHE A 122 -0.10 13.87 -4.27
C PHE A 122 -1.13 15.02 -4.28
N ARG A 123 -2.41 14.70 -4.04
CA ARG A 123 -3.48 15.73 -4.09
C ARG A 123 -3.87 16.29 -2.72
N TYR A 124 -3.34 15.76 -1.63
CA TYR A 124 -3.65 16.24 -0.29
C TYR A 124 -2.69 17.34 0.16
N ASP A 125 -1.39 17.09 0.06
CA ASP A 125 -0.33 18.03 0.42
C ASP A 125 0.35 18.55 -0.86
N PRO A 126 0.27 19.85 -1.16
CA PRO A 126 0.82 20.43 -2.40
C PRO A 126 2.34 20.31 -2.50
N ASP A 127 3.07 20.12 -1.38
CA ASP A 127 4.51 20.01 -1.36
C ASP A 127 5.00 18.56 -1.57
N MET A 128 4.08 17.57 -1.56
CA MET A 128 4.43 16.14 -1.61
C MET A 128 5.16 15.76 -2.90
N ALA A 129 4.63 16.14 -4.05
CA ALA A 129 5.21 15.79 -5.34
C ALA A 129 6.65 16.35 -5.49
N GLY A 130 6.86 17.61 -5.10
CA GLY A 130 8.17 18.25 -5.08
C GLY A 130 9.15 17.58 -4.12
N THR A 131 8.69 17.19 -2.94
CA THR A 131 9.48 16.47 -1.93
C THR A 131 10.00 15.14 -2.49
N VAL A 132 9.13 14.33 -3.11
CA VAL A 132 9.48 13.04 -3.69
C VAL A 132 10.44 13.21 -4.89
N ALA A 133 10.20 14.23 -5.73
CA ALA A 133 11.05 14.54 -6.88
C ALA A 133 12.47 14.93 -6.47
N ILE A 134 12.63 15.84 -5.49
CA ILE A 134 13.93 16.29 -4.97
C ILE A 134 14.73 15.13 -4.38
N ALA A 135 14.09 14.24 -3.62
CA ALA A 135 14.72 13.05 -3.05
C ALA A 135 14.99 11.96 -4.10
N ASN A 136 14.51 12.12 -5.34
CA ASN A 136 14.55 11.10 -6.38
C ASN A 136 14.01 9.74 -5.88
N ALA A 137 12.97 9.76 -5.04
CA ALA A 137 12.33 8.59 -4.45
C ALA A 137 11.31 7.94 -5.41
N THR A 138 10.89 6.71 -5.10
CA THR A 138 9.78 6.06 -5.80
C THR A 138 8.46 6.51 -5.18
N ALA A 139 7.44 6.75 -6.01
CA ALA A 139 6.09 7.13 -5.61
C ALA A 139 5.08 6.02 -5.87
N ILE A 140 4.24 5.72 -4.89
CA ILE A 140 3.00 4.98 -5.10
C ILE A 140 1.87 6.00 -5.05
N LEU A 141 1.14 6.13 -6.15
CA LEU A 141 0.03 7.06 -6.32
C LEU A 141 -1.28 6.27 -6.25
N MET A 142 -2.08 6.51 -5.20
CA MET A 142 -3.32 5.77 -5.00
C MET A 142 -4.55 6.64 -5.30
N HIS A 143 -5.51 6.05 -6.02
CA HIS A 143 -6.82 6.64 -6.20
C HIS A 143 -7.63 6.64 -4.91
N ASN A 144 -8.06 7.82 -4.47
CA ASN A 144 -8.86 8.01 -3.26
C ASN A 144 -10.04 8.95 -3.51
N ARG A 145 -11.24 8.53 -3.12
CA ARG A 145 -12.48 9.33 -3.20
C ARG A 145 -13.26 9.28 -1.89
N THR A 146 -12.53 9.32 -0.75
CA THR A 146 -13.16 9.26 0.57
C THR A 146 -13.68 10.61 1.04
N GLN A 147 -13.27 11.73 0.46
CA GLN A 147 -13.83 13.05 0.78
C GLN A 147 -15.32 13.09 0.44
N GLY A 148 -16.15 13.38 1.45
CA GLY A 148 -17.60 13.42 1.30
C GLY A 148 -18.30 12.04 1.29
N ALA A 149 -17.56 10.96 1.36
CA ALA A 149 -18.12 9.61 1.48
C ALA A 149 -18.52 9.30 2.94
N GLN A 150 -19.62 8.61 3.12
CA GLN A 150 -20.04 8.16 4.44
C GLN A 150 -19.32 6.86 4.81
N ALA A 151 -18.50 6.91 5.85
CA ALA A 151 -17.86 5.72 6.41
C ALA A 151 -18.85 4.99 7.35
N VAL A 152 -19.00 3.68 7.16
CA VAL A 152 -19.83 2.79 7.99
C VAL A 152 -18.98 1.63 8.48
N ASN A 153 -18.90 1.48 9.80
CA ASN A 153 -18.14 0.40 10.45
C ASN A 153 -19.09 -0.68 10.98
N SER A 154 -18.70 -1.93 10.83
CA SER A 154 -19.41 -3.10 11.33
C SER A 154 -18.42 -4.20 11.72
N GLU A 155 -18.90 -5.31 12.31
CA GLU A 155 -18.09 -6.51 12.58
C GLU A 155 -17.49 -7.11 11.28
N LEU A 156 -18.18 -6.90 10.15
CA LEU A 156 -17.71 -7.30 8.82
C LEU A 156 -16.72 -6.29 8.20
N GLY A 157 -16.23 -5.32 8.97
CA GLY A 157 -15.26 -4.30 8.58
C GLY A 157 -15.90 -3.00 8.10
N GLY A 158 -15.03 -2.00 7.89
CA GLY A 158 -15.44 -0.69 7.37
C GLY A 158 -15.76 -0.72 5.88
N ARG A 159 -16.74 0.08 5.48
CA ARG A 159 -17.14 0.32 4.09
C ARG A 159 -17.51 1.78 3.88
N TYR A 160 -17.64 2.19 2.63
CA TYR A 160 -18.15 3.50 2.26
C TYR A 160 -19.49 3.37 1.56
N GLU A 161 -20.41 4.31 1.85
CA GLU A 161 -21.73 4.41 1.24
C GLU A 161 -21.91 5.76 0.56
N GLY A 162 -22.86 5.85 -0.37
CA GLY A 162 -23.22 7.09 -1.06
C GLY A 162 -22.24 7.57 -2.13
N VAL A 163 -21.16 6.84 -2.40
CA VAL A 163 -20.19 7.20 -3.44
C VAL A 163 -20.72 6.80 -4.81
N LYS A 164 -20.79 7.78 -5.72
CA LYS A 164 -21.29 7.57 -7.09
C LYS A 164 -20.14 7.59 -8.07
N TYR A 165 -20.16 6.64 -8.99
CA TYR A 165 -19.36 6.59 -10.20
C TYR A 165 -20.31 6.33 -11.38
N ASP A 166 -20.10 7.01 -12.49
CA ASP A 166 -20.83 6.71 -13.73
C ASP A 166 -20.15 5.51 -14.43
N ASP A 167 -18.82 5.54 -14.52
CA ASP A 167 -17.96 4.41 -14.92
C ASP A 167 -16.72 4.36 -14.03
N ILE A 168 -16.76 3.52 -13.01
CA ILE A 168 -15.70 3.45 -12.00
C ILE A 168 -14.33 3.10 -12.58
N VAL A 169 -14.26 2.25 -13.60
CA VAL A 169 -12.98 1.82 -14.18
C VAL A 169 -12.33 2.99 -14.93
N THR A 170 -13.11 3.66 -15.79
CA THR A 170 -12.65 4.84 -16.53
C THR A 170 -12.31 5.98 -15.57
N GLU A 171 -13.16 6.28 -14.59
CA GLU A 171 -12.91 7.37 -13.63
C GLU A 171 -11.66 7.12 -12.77
N VAL A 172 -11.42 5.89 -12.32
CA VAL A 172 -10.20 5.54 -11.57
C VAL A 172 -8.96 5.64 -12.46
N ARG A 173 -9.04 5.13 -13.69
CA ARG A 173 -7.93 5.21 -14.67
C ARG A 173 -7.57 6.67 -14.97
N ASP A 174 -8.56 7.50 -15.28
CA ASP A 174 -8.34 8.90 -15.67
C ASP A 174 -7.79 9.70 -14.47
N TRP A 175 -8.30 9.45 -13.27
CA TRP A 175 -7.78 10.06 -12.05
C TRP A 175 -6.31 9.68 -11.78
N LEU A 176 -5.94 8.42 -12.03
CA LEU A 176 -4.55 7.97 -11.89
C LEU A 176 -3.66 8.56 -12.98
N ALA A 177 -4.16 8.70 -14.23
CA ALA A 177 -3.43 9.40 -15.29
C ALA A 177 -3.10 10.85 -14.91
N GLU A 178 -4.08 11.60 -14.40
CA GLU A 178 -3.87 12.96 -13.90
C GLU A 178 -2.89 13.00 -12.69
N ALA A 179 -2.88 11.98 -11.81
CA ALA A 179 -1.92 11.91 -10.71
C ALA A 179 -0.48 11.65 -11.23
N VAL A 180 -0.34 10.87 -12.30
CA VAL A 180 0.94 10.70 -13.01
C VAL A 180 1.41 12.02 -13.59
N ASP A 181 0.54 12.76 -14.29
CA ASP A 181 0.89 14.04 -14.89
C ASP A 181 1.38 15.02 -13.82
N LEU A 182 0.66 15.14 -12.69
CA LEU A 182 1.07 15.95 -11.54
C LEU A 182 2.46 15.55 -11.00
N ALA A 183 2.72 14.24 -10.86
CA ALA A 183 4.01 13.75 -10.37
C ALA A 183 5.16 14.06 -11.35
N VAL A 184 4.92 13.85 -12.65
CA VAL A 184 5.92 14.11 -13.71
C VAL A 184 6.20 15.60 -13.85
N GLU A 185 5.18 16.45 -13.82
CA GLU A 185 5.33 17.91 -13.84
C GLU A 185 6.15 18.43 -12.65
N ALA A 186 6.02 17.81 -11.47
CA ALA A 186 6.83 18.12 -10.30
C ALA A 186 8.28 17.58 -10.40
N GLY A 187 8.60 16.76 -11.40
CA GLY A 187 9.93 16.21 -11.64
C GLY A 187 10.14 14.77 -11.17
N VAL A 188 9.11 14.05 -10.74
CA VAL A 188 9.21 12.62 -10.44
C VAL A 188 9.44 11.85 -11.75
N ARG A 189 10.44 10.99 -11.76
CA ARG A 189 10.77 10.20 -12.95
C ARG A 189 9.70 9.15 -13.23
N PRO A 190 9.25 8.97 -14.49
CA PRO A 190 8.22 7.98 -14.82
C PRO A 190 8.56 6.53 -14.41
N ASP A 191 9.85 6.15 -14.43
CA ASP A 191 10.30 4.82 -14.01
C ASP A 191 10.29 4.61 -12.48
N LYS A 192 9.89 5.63 -11.72
CA LYS A 192 9.72 5.61 -10.26
C LYS A 192 8.27 5.79 -9.81
N ILE A 193 7.31 5.67 -10.73
CA ILE A 193 5.88 5.77 -10.41
C ILE A 193 5.27 4.37 -10.42
N ILE A 194 4.47 4.10 -9.39
CA ILE A 194 3.65 2.90 -9.20
C ILE A 194 2.21 3.36 -8.95
N LEU A 195 1.23 2.67 -9.49
CA LEU A 195 -0.18 3.04 -9.35
C LEU A 195 -0.94 2.07 -8.45
N ASP A 196 -1.84 2.58 -7.61
CA ASP A 196 -2.76 1.78 -6.79
C ASP A 196 -4.22 2.21 -7.10
N PRO A 197 -5.11 1.29 -7.51
CA PRO A 197 -6.52 1.58 -7.76
C PRO A 197 -7.31 2.01 -6.52
N GLY A 198 -6.75 1.89 -5.32
CA GLY A 198 -7.39 2.30 -4.07
C GLY A 198 -8.61 1.46 -3.73
N ILE A 199 -8.52 0.14 -3.85
CA ILE A 199 -9.58 -0.77 -3.39
C ILE A 199 -9.89 -0.50 -1.91
N GLY A 200 -11.17 -0.27 -1.58
CA GLY A 200 -11.62 0.05 -0.22
C GLY A 200 -11.57 1.54 0.16
N PHE A 201 -11.20 2.45 -0.75
CA PHE A 201 -11.15 3.89 -0.50
C PHE A 201 -12.22 4.62 -1.32
N GLY A 202 -13.30 5.07 -0.64
CA GLY A 202 -14.41 5.77 -1.28
C GLY A 202 -15.14 4.94 -2.34
N LYS A 203 -15.35 3.65 -2.09
CA LYS A 203 -16.01 2.70 -2.99
C LYS A 203 -16.92 1.76 -2.19
N THR A 204 -18.10 1.44 -2.73
CA THR A 204 -18.98 0.41 -2.15
C THR A 204 -18.40 -0.99 -2.32
N ILE A 205 -19.02 -2.00 -1.72
CA ILE A 205 -18.59 -3.40 -1.86
C ILE A 205 -18.59 -3.83 -3.33
N GLU A 206 -19.68 -3.56 -4.04
CA GLU A 206 -19.88 -3.90 -5.45
C GLU A 206 -18.89 -3.18 -6.35
N GLN A 207 -18.63 -1.89 -6.07
CA GLN A 207 -17.66 -1.09 -6.80
C GLN A 207 -16.23 -1.62 -6.62
N ASN A 208 -15.86 -2.07 -5.42
CA ASN A 208 -14.56 -2.69 -5.17
C ASN A 208 -14.41 -4.01 -5.96
N LEU A 209 -15.43 -4.87 -5.94
CA LEU A 209 -15.42 -6.13 -6.68
C LEU A 209 -15.36 -5.89 -8.20
N PHE A 210 -16.13 -4.91 -8.69
CA PHE A 210 -16.14 -4.57 -10.11
C PHE A 210 -14.80 -3.99 -10.58
N LEU A 211 -14.20 -3.08 -9.82
CA LEU A 211 -12.90 -2.51 -10.13
C LEU A 211 -11.79 -3.58 -10.09
N LEU A 212 -11.82 -4.48 -9.09
CA LEU A 212 -10.88 -5.60 -9.01
C LEU A 212 -11.03 -6.55 -10.21
N LYS A 213 -12.26 -6.80 -10.67
CA LYS A 213 -12.53 -7.63 -11.85
C LYS A 213 -11.87 -7.06 -13.11
N HIS A 214 -11.77 -5.73 -13.22
CA HIS A 214 -11.28 -5.02 -14.41
C HIS A 214 -9.95 -4.28 -14.15
N ILE A 215 -9.12 -4.77 -13.22
CA ILE A 215 -7.85 -4.13 -12.86
C ILE A 215 -6.86 -4.10 -14.03
N ASP A 216 -6.96 -5.03 -14.95
CA ASP A 216 -6.16 -5.12 -16.20
C ASP A 216 -6.26 -3.87 -17.07
N MET A 217 -7.39 -3.14 -17.02
CA MET A 217 -7.58 -1.88 -17.74
C MET A 217 -6.62 -0.77 -17.29
N LEU A 218 -6.05 -0.87 -16.09
CA LEU A 218 -5.06 0.10 -15.60
C LEU A 218 -3.68 -0.10 -16.22
N ARG A 219 -3.40 -1.26 -16.81
CA ARG A 219 -2.12 -1.54 -17.49
C ARG A 219 -1.89 -0.65 -18.70
N ASP A 220 -2.95 -0.14 -19.32
CA ASP A 220 -2.86 0.77 -20.47
C ASP A 220 -2.18 2.09 -20.11
N LEU A 221 -2.09 2.44 -18.82
CA LEU A 221 -1.32 3.58 -18.32
C LEU A 221 0.20 3.37 -18.41
N GLY A 222 0.67 2.11 -18.56
CA GLY A 222 2.08 1.78 -18.74
C GLY A 222 2.94 1.79 -17.47
N PHE A 223 2.32 1.84 -16.29
CA PHE A 223 2.99 1.84 -14.98
C PHE A 223 2.75 0.54 -14.22
N PRO A 224 3.66 0.14 -13.31
CA PRO A 224 3.42 -0.97 -12.40
C PRO A 224 2.20 -0.74 -11.52
N ILE A 225 1.48 -1.83 -11.19
CA ILE A 225 0.28 -1.77 -10.37
C ILE A 225 0.53 -2.42 -9.02
N LEU A 226 0.30 -1.66 -7.95
CA LEU A 226 0.19 -2.17 -6.59
C LEU A 226 -1.27 -2.47 -6.26
N LEU A 227 -1.50 -3.60 -5.61
CA LEU A 227 -2.81 -4.02 -5.15
C LEU A 227 -2.82 -4.23 -3.63
N GLY A 228 -3.61 -3.43 -2.91
CA GLY A 228 -3.82 -3.55 -1.47
C GLY A 228 -5.25 -4.02 -1.15
N VAL A 229 -5.48 -5.33 -1.07
CA VAL A 229 -6.80 -5.92 -0.76
C VAL A 229 -6.83 -6.67 0.58
N SER A 230 -5.68 -6.91 1.18
CA SER A 230 -5.51 -7.76 2.36
C SER A 230 -6.41 -7.35 3.53
N ARG A 231 -7.24 -8.27 3.98
CA ARG A 231 -8.17 -8.16 5.12
C ARG A 231 -9.19 -7.02 5.03
N LYS A 232 -9.41 -6.43 3.83
CA LYS A 232 -10.33 -5.30 3.65
C LYS A 232 -11.79 -5.68 3.84
N GLY A 233 -12.62 -4.67 4.19
CA GLY A 233 -14.03 -4.84 4.53
C GLY A 233 -14.86 -5.51 3.42
N PHE A 234 -14.57 -5.22 2.12
CA PHE A 234 -15.31 -5.83 1.03
C PHE A 234 -15.23 -7.38 1.05
N ILE A 235 -14.09 -7.97 1.48
CA ILE A 235 -13.93 -9.42 1.66
C ILE A 235 -14.82 -9.91 2.79
N GLY A 236 -14.79 -9.22 3.94
CA GLY A 236 -15.62 -9.56 5.09
C GLY A 236 -17.11 -9.54 4.76
N HIS A 237 -17.59 -8.52 4.05
CA HIS A 237 -18.98 -8.43 3.62
C HIS A 237 -19.36 -9.47 2.56
N THR A 238 -18.44 -9.78 1.61
CA THR A 238 -18.72 -10.79 0.57
C THR A 238 -18.82 -12.20 1.15
N LEU A 239 -17.96 -12.53 2.12
CA LEU A 239 -17.87 -13.88 2.70
C LEU A 239 -18.66 -14.01 4.02
N ASN A 240 -19.18 -12.91 4.55
CA ASN A 240 -19.80 -12.82 5.87
C ASN A 240 -18.84 -13.28 6.99
N LEU A 241 -17.59 -12.76 6.96
CA LEU A 241 -16.51 -13.15 7.87
C LEU A 241 -15.97 -11.95 8.67
N PRO A 242 -15.65 -12.11 9.96
CA PRO A 242 -15.00 -11.10 10.77
C PRO A 242 -13.55 -10.85 10.31
N GLN A 243 -12.91 -9.79 10.82
CA GLN A 243 -11.60 -9.36 10.33
C GLN A 243 -10.49 -10.42 10.45
N GLY A 244 -10.51 -11.26 11.47
CA GLY A 244 -9.51 -12.32 11.72
C GLY A 244 -9.60 -13.52 10.78
N GLU A 245 -10.70 -13.67 10.03
CA GLU A 245 -11.01 -14.88 9.24
C GLU A 245 -11.04 -14.60 7.72
N ARG A 246 -10.22 -13.63 7.24
CA ARG A 246 -10.25 -13.18 5.82
C ARG A 246 -9.04 -13.60 5.01
N LEU A 247 -8.23 -14.54 5.51
CA LEU A 247 -7.01 -14.95 4.83
C LEU A 247 -7.29 -15.50 3.44
N GLU A 248 -8.19 -16.49 3.33
CA GLU A 248 -8.50 -17.15 2.06
C GLU A 248 -9.11 -16.18 1.05
N GLY A 249 -9.99 -15.27 1.51
CA GLY A 249 -10.55 -14.22 0.68
C GLY A 249 -9.50 -13.22 0.21
N SER A 250 -8.53 -12.89 1.07
CA SER A 250 -7.38 -12.03 0.71
C SER A 250 -6.50 -12.71 -0.33
N LEU A 251 -6.20 -14.00 -0.16
CA LEU A 251 -5.41 -14.79 -1.11
C LEU A 251 -6.13 -14.90 -2.46
N ALA A 252 -7.45 -15.18 -2.47
CA ALA A 252 -8.23 -15.25 -3.69
C ALA A 252 -8.25 -13.92 -4.46
N ALA A 253 -8.45 -12.79 -3.76
CA ALA A 253 -8.43 -11.46 -4.36
C ALA A 253 -7.02 -11.07 -4.88
N ASN A 254 -5.96 -11.43 -4.15
CA ASN A 254 -4.58 -11.24 -4.59
C ASN A 254 -4.25 -12.10 -5.83
N ALA A 255 -4.67 -13.37 -5.84
CA ALA A 255 -4.48 -14.27 -7.01
C ALA A 255 -5.15 -13.69 -8.25
N TRP A 256 -6.39 -13.22 -8.12
CA TRP A 256 -7.08 -12.54 -9.21
C TRP A 256 -6.29 -11.34 -9.70
N GLY A 257 -5.82 -10.48 -8.79
CA GLY A 257 -5.03 -9.30 -9.13
C GLY A 257 -3.76 -9.65 -9.91
N VAL A 258 -2.97 -10.63 -9.47
CA VAL A 258 -1.74 -11.08 -10.14
C VAL A 258 -2.03 -11.59 -11.57
N LEU A 259 -3.09 -12.39 -11.73
CA LEU A 259 -3.48 -12.91 -13.05
C LEU A 259 -3.94 -11.81 -13.99
N HIS A 260 -4.43 -10.68 -13.46
CA HIS A 260 -4.90 -9.53 -14.22
C HIS A 260 -3.94 -8.33 -14.17
N GLY A 261 -2.68 -8.55 -13.76
CA GLY A 261 -1.59 -7.60 -13.98
C GLY A 261 -1.15 -6.75 -12.81
N ALA A 262 -1.53 -7.10 -11.57
CA ALA A 262 -0.87 -6.55 -10.40
C ALA A 262 0.59 -7.03 -10.31
N ASP A 263 1.50 -6.10 -10.10
CA ASP A 263 2.95 -6.35 -9.99
C ASP A 263 3.40 -6.44 -8.52
N ILE A 264 2.69 -5.75 -7.61
CA ILE A 264 3.03 -5.66 -6.20
C ILE A 264 1.77 -5.94 -5.36
N LEU A 265 1.88 -6.79 -4.36
CA LEU A 265 0.81 -7.09 -3.41
C LEU A 265 1.15 -6.50 -2.04
N ARG A 266 0.32 -5.56 -1.54
CA ARG A 266 0.46 -4.96 -0.20
C ARG A 266 -0.39 -5.73 0.80
N VAL A 267 0.27 -6.41 1.77
CA VAL A 267 -0.38 -7.45 2.57
C VAL A 267 0.03 -7.47 4.04
N HIS A 268 -0.86 -8.03 4.90
CA HIS A 268 -0.57 -8.37 6.29
C HIS A 268 -0.02 -9.80 6.43
N ASP A 269 -0.54 -10.73 5.61
CA ASP A 269 -0.22 -12.16 5.66
C ASP A 269 0.90 -12.48 4.65
N VAL A 270 2.13 -12.05 4.99
CA VAL A 270 3.28 -12.10 4.08
C VAL A 270 3.60 -13.54 3.66
N LYS A 271 3.76 -14.45 4.61
CA LYS A 271 4.17 -15.83 4.35
C LYS A 271 3.25 -16.57 3.37
N GLU A 272 1.95 -16.47 3.61
CA GLU A 272 0.91 -17.12 2.79
C GLU A 272 0.87 -16.48 1.40
N THR A 273 1.00 -15.16 1.33
CA THR A 273 0.99 -14.43 0.06
C THR A 273 2.26 -14.67 -0.77
N VAL A 274 3.43 -14.77 -0.15
CA VAL A 274 4.68 -15.16 -0.84
C VAL A 274 4.54 -16.53 -1.49
N ARG A 275 3.96 -17.51 -0.78
CA ARG A 275 3.72 -18.86 -1.32
C ARG A 275 2.74 -18.84 -2.50
N LEU A 276 1.65 -18.05 -2.38
CA LEU A 276 0.71 -17.81 -3.46
C LEU A 276 1.42 -17.22 -4.68
N ALA A 277 2.15 -16.10 -4.50
CA ALA A 277 2.81 -15.37 -5.58
C ALA A 277 3.83 -16.25 -6.29
N ARG A 278 4.69 -16.98 -5.55
CA ARG A 278 5.67 -17.91 -6.14
C ARG A 278 5.01 -19.00 -6.98
N MET A 279 3.87 -19.55 -6.53
CA MET A 279 3.14 -20.55 -7.30
C MET A 279 2.52 -19.98 -8.57
N LEU A 280 1.92 -18.77 -8.49
CA LEU A 280 1.36 -18.09 -9.65
C LEU A 280 2.45 -17.71 -10.66
N ASP A 281 3.58 -17.18 -10.20
CA ASP A 281 4.70 -16.81 -11.07
C ASP A 281 5.30 -18.05 -11.75
N ALA A 282 5.43 -19.17 -11.04
CA ALA A 282 5.87 -20.43 -11.63
C ALA A 282 4.92 -20.93 -12.75
N ILE A 283 3.61 -20.72 -12.58
CA ILE A 283 2.62 -21.06 -13.62
C ILE A 283 2.71 -20.08 -14.80
N ARG A 284 2.77 -18.76 -14.54
CA ARG A 284 2.77 -17.69 -15.56
C ARG A 284 3.99 -17.73 -16.47
N PHE A 285 5.14 -18.10 -15.91
CA PHE A 285 6.43 -18.07 -16.62
C PHE A 285 6.97 -19.48 -16.92
N SER A 286 6.12 -20.53 -16.79
CA SER A 286 6.51 -21.87 -17.17
C SER A 286 6.69 -21.98 -18.68
N GLU A 287 7.85 -22.49 -19.11
CA GLU A 287 8.12 -22.84 -20.51
C GLU A 287 8.39 -24.34 -20.59
N LEU A 288 7.87 -24.96 -21.63
CA LEU A 288 8.24 -26.35 -21.96
C LEU A 288 9.56 -26.34 -22.75
N PRO A 289 10.47 -27.29 -22.50
CA PRO A 289 11.74 -27.41 -23.20
C PRO A 289 11.57 -27.72 -24.69
#